data_65a042ebe166c344dd762526553df5eb
#
_entry.id   65a042ebe166c344dd762526553df5eb
#
_cell.length_a   1.000
_cell.length_b   1.000
_cell.length_c   1.000
_cell.angle_alpha   90.00
_cell.angle_beta   90.00
_cell.angle_gamma   90.00
#
_symmetry.space_group_name_H-M   'P 1'
#
loop_
_entity.id
_entity.type
_entity.pdbx_description
1 polymer ?
#
loop_
_entity_poly.entity_id
_entity_poly.type
_entity_poly.pdbx_seq_one_letter_code
_entity_poly.pdbx_strand_id
1 'polypeptide(L)'
;MTIFRTWLVAKAAIILAAAPAVAGDIAALQSIGFSDDGSVYAFEEYGIQDGSGFPYSNIYVIDTVKDAYLPGTPIRIRLDDENAGLSDARRAAMDKAQPLIARYELGDNPGSLVAFNPVSEVGVEKHELRYLEYPADPIFGKPYALKLETFFATPTGHCIDMVDALIAFRLKMTEKDGTPADELVYEDKSVPASRGCTVGYRLGGAVTYSPLGEAIVHMALVNVLSLGFEGNDGRWIAVPVRP
;
A
#
# COMPACT_ATOMS: atom_id res chain seq x y z
N MET A 1 3.74 -29.30 -75.02
CA MET A 1 3.75 -30.04 -73.74
C MET A 1 4.18 -29.08 -72.66
N THR A 2 3.17 -28.45 -72.04
CA THR A 2 3.32 -27.28 -71.12
C THR A 2 3.06 -27.75 -69.67
N ILE A 3 4.11 -27.74 -68.87
CA ILE A 3 4.04 -28.17 -67.44
C ILE A 3 3.62 -26.96 -66.59
N PHE A 4 2.40 -27.00 -66.06
CA PHE A 4 1.93 -26.08 -65.06
C PHE A 4 2.53 -26.44 -63.70
N ARG A 5 3.37 -25.54 -63.14
CA ARG A 5 3.86 -25.60 -61.74
C ARG A 5 2.89 -24.86 -60.85
N THR A 6 2.08 -25.61 -60.10
CA THR A 6 1.23 -25.08 -59.04
C THR A 6 2.08 -24.78 -57.79
N TRP A 7 2.14 -23.50 -57.43
CA TRP A 7 2.74 -23.05 -56.16
C TRP A 7 1.68 -23.17 -55.08
N LEU A 8 1.83 -24.11 -54.16
CA LEU A 8 1.07 -24.14 -52.90
C LEU A 8 1.68 -23.12 -51.93
N VAL A 9 0.98 -22.03 -51.70
CA VAL A 9 1.32 -21.09 -50.62
C VAL A 9 0.70 -21.62 -49.34
N ALA A 10 1.49 -22.22 -48.48
CA ALA A 10 1.11 -22.58 -47.10
C ALA A 10 1.03 -21.30 -46.26
N LYS A 11 -0.18 -20.84 -45.95
CA LYS A 11 -0.40 -19.80 -44.92
C LYS A 11 -0.25 -20.47 -43.57
N ALA A 12 0.91 -20.32 -42.94
CA ALA A 12 1.09 -20.64 -41.52
C ALA A 12 0.33 -19.59 -40.70
N ALA A 13 -0.82 -19.96 -40.15
CA ALA A 13 -1.51 -19.15 -39.16
C ALA A 13 -0.72 -19.26 -37.85
N ILE A 14 0.03 -18.20 -37.51
CA ILE A 14 0.64 -18.06 -36.20
C ILE A 14 -0.51 -17.70 -35.23
N ILE A 15 -1.02 -18.69 -34.51
CA ILE A 15 -1.89 -18.44 -33.34
C ILE A 15 -0.96 -17.92 -32.25
N LEU A 16 -0.90 -16.59 -32.07
CA LEU A 16 -0.38 -16.02 -30.84
C LEU A 16 -1.31 -16.50 -29.71
N ALA A 17 -0.85 -17.45 -28.92
CA ALA A 17 -1.45 -17.76 -27.65
C ALA A 17 -1.23 -16.51 -26.77
N ALA A 18 -2.24 -15.64 -26.67
CA ALA A 18 -2.27 -14.60 -25.66
C ALA A 18 -2.33 -15.31 -24.31
N ALA A 19 -1.19 -15.40 -23.62
CA ALA A 19 -1.20 -15.75 -22.21
C ALA A 19 -2.04 -14.67 -21.50
N PRO A 20 -2.95 -15.04 -20.58
CA PRO A 20 -3.64 -14.05 -19.78
C PRO A 20 -2.57 -13.21 -19.06
N ALA A 21 -2.51 -11.91 -19.36
CA ALA A 21 -1.70 -10.98 -18.61
C ALA A 21 -2.34 -10.88 -17.23
N VAL A 22 -1.71 -11.45 -16.21
CA VAL A 22 -2.10 -11.23 -14.81
C VAL A 22 -1.47 -9.90 -14.44
N ALA A 23 -2.22 -8.83 -14.62
CA ALA A 23 -1.83 -7.48 -14.26
C ALA A 23 -2.76 -7.01 -13.15
N GLY A 24 -2.23 -6.82 -11.95
CA GLY A 24 -2.94 -6.14 -10.86
C GLY A 24 -2.44 -4.72 -10.74
N ASP A 25 -3.31 -3.78 -10.38
CA ASP A 25 -2.95 -2.39 -10.09
C ASP A 25 -2.38 -2.29 -8.67
N ILE A 26 -1.06 -2.42 -8.54
CA ILE A 26 -0.37 -2.22 -7.26
C ILE A 26 0.07 -0.76 -7.15
N ALA A 27 -0.58 -0.01 -6.27
CA ALA A 27 -0.25 1.40 -6.04
C ALA A 27 1.19 1.58 -5.58
N ALA A 28 1.88 2.57 -6.15
CA ALA A 28 3.11 3.09 -5.57
C ALA A 28 2.79 3.87 -4.28
N LEU A 29 3.75 3.91 -3.35
CA LEU A 29 3.61 4.62 -2.07
C LEU A 29 4.73 5.65 -1.93
N GLN A 30 4.38 6.83 -1.40
CA GLN A 30 5.32 7.86 -0.99
C GLN A 30 4.94 8.44 0.37
N SER A 31 5.84 8.36 1.36
CA SER A 31 5.70 9.10 2.62
C SER A 31 5.77 10.61 2.32
N ILE A 32 4.85 11.39 2.88
CA ILE A 32 4.88 12.85 2.85
C ILE A 32 5.61 13.33 4.11
N GLY A 33 5.22 12.83 5.29
CA GLY A 33 5.92 13.08 6.52
C GLY A 33 5.02 13.20 7.74
N PHE A 34 5.62 13.67 8.83
CA PHE A 34 5.02 13.81 10.15
C PHE A 34 4.89 15.28 10.55
N SER A 35 3.93 15.57 11.44
CA SER A 35 3.98 16.80 12.24
C SER A 35 5.18 16.78 13.20
N ASP A 36 5.62 17.95 13.65
CA ASP A 36 6.79 18.10 14.52
C ASP A 36 6.71 17.22 15.79
N ASP A 37 5.52 17.09 16.36
CA ASP A 37 5.23 16.24 17.53
C ASP A 37 4.93 14.76 17.19
N GLY A 38 4.93 14.38 15.92
CA GLY A 38 4.59 13.03 15.45
C GLY A 38 3.13 12.64 15.60
N SER A 39 2.24 13.57 15.99
CA SER A 39 0.81 13.28 16.19
C SER A 39 0.03 13.13 14.88
N VAL A 40 0.57 13.61 13.75
CA VAL A 40 -0.01 13.48 12.42
C VAL A 40 1.02 12.89 11.46
N TYR A 41 0.56 11.97 10.62
CA TYR A 41 1.35 11.39 9.52
C TYR A 41 0.58 11.46 8.22
N ALA A 42 1.27 11.71 7.11
CA ALA A 42 0.68 11.65 5.79
C ALA A 42 1.51 10.84 4.80
N PHE A 43 0.80 10.18 3.88
CA PHE A 43 1.39 9.50 2.74
C PHE A 43 0.50 9.61 1.50
N GLU A 44 1.10 9.43 0.34
CA GLU A 44 0.45 9.33 -0.96
C GLU A 44 0.52 7.89 -1.46
N GLU A 45 -0.58 7.37 -2.01
CA GLU A 45 -0.56 6.23 -2.92
C GLU A 45 -1.03 6.67 -4.30
N TYR A 46 -0.42 6.13 -5.37
CA TYR A 46 -0.74 6.54 -6.73
C TYR A 46 -0.46 5.43 -7.74
N GLY A 47 -1.11 5.51 -8.88
CA GLY A 47 -0.96 4.54 -9.96
C GLY A 47 -1.81 4.85 -11.17
N ILE A 48 -1.82 3.89 -12.09
CA ILE A 48 -2.72 3.85 -13.23
C ILE A 48 -3.68 2.69 -12.99
N GLN A 49 -4.99 2.97 -12.98
CA GLN A 49 -5.99 1.96 -12.71
C GLN A 49 -6.02 0.90 -13.82
N ASP A 50 -5.95 -0.36 -13.41
CA ASP A 50 -6.08 -1.49 -14.33
C ASP A 50 -7.46 -1.50 -15.00
N GLY A 51 -7.49 -1.88 -16.29
CA GLY A 51 -8.69 -1.92 -17.12
C GLY A 51 -9.12 -0.57 -17.68
N SER A 52 -9.14 0.53 -16.92
CA SER A 52 -9.53 1.86 -17.40
C SER A 52 -8.37 2.69 -17.94
N GLY A 53 -7.15 2.45 -17.48
CA GLY A 53 -5.99 3.27 -17.79
C GLY A 53 -5.99 4.66 -17.13
N PHE A 54 -6.95 4.94 -16.24
CA PHE A 54 -7.09 6.25 -15.61
C PHE A 54 -6.06 6.45 -14.49
N PRO A 55 -5.31 7.57 -14.50
CA PRO A 55 -4.37 7.87 -13.44
C PRO A 55 -5.09 8.30 -12.15
N TYR A 56 -4.56 7.86 -11.01
CA TYR A 56 -5.07 8.24 -9.71
C TYR A 56 -3.97 8.60 -8.72
N SER A 57 -4.34 9.39 -7.70
CA SER A 57 -3.53 9.68 -6.53
C SER A 57 -4.44 9.90 -5.33
N ASN A 58 -4.13 9.24 -4.23
CA ASN A 58 -4.83 9.36 -2.96
C ASN A 58 -3.86 9.83 -1.89
N ILE A 59 -4.23 10.85 -1.12
CA ILE A 59 -3.43 11.34 0.01
C ILE A 59 -4.21 11.08 1.29
N TYR A 60 -3.56 10.39 2.20
CA TYR A 60 -4.05 10.02 3.52
C TYR A 60 -3.35 10.87 4.57
N VAL A 61 -4.12 11.45 5.48
CA VAL A 61 -3.59 12.20 6.63
C VAL A 61 -4.20 11.59 7.89
N ILE A 62 -3.34 11.08 8.78
CA ILE A 62 -3.70 10.21 9.89
C ILE A 62 -3.33 10.89 11.21
N ASP A 63 -4.27 10.95 12.15
CA ASP A 63 -4.01 11.17 13.57
C ASP A 63 -3.38 9.89 14.14
N THR A 64 -2.08 9.93 14.44
CA THR A 64 -1.31 8.75 14.88
C THR A 64 -1.62 8.33 16.31
N VAL A 65 -2.30 9.19 17.08
CA VAL A 65 -2.72 8.91 18.47
C VAL A 65 -4.05 8.15 18.47
N LYS A 66 -4.98 8.54 17.56
CA LYS A 66 -6.33 7.96 17.50
C LYS A 66 -6.47 6.85 16.46
N ASP A 67 -5.44 6.62 15.62
CA ASP A 67 -5.51 5.73 14.46
C ASP A 67 -6.73 6.05 13.58
N ALA A 68 -6.84 7.29 13.18
CA ALA A 68 -7.99 7.79 12.43
C ALA A 68 -7.58 8.81 11.37
N TYR A 69 -8.29 8.83 10.25
CA TYR A 69 -8.09 9.85 9.23
C TYR A 69 -8.55 11.21 9.75
N LEU A 70 -7.79 12.27 9.43
CA LEU A 70 -8.21 13.64 9.74
C LEU A 70 -9.44 14.02 8.89
N PRO A 71 -10.31 14.93 9.39
CA PRO A 71 -11.45 15.43 8.65
C PRO A 71 -11.07 15.95 7.25
N GLY A 72 -11.84 15.55 6.23
CA GLY A 72 -11.56 15.89 4.84
C GLY A 72 -10.55 15.00 4.13
N THR A 73 -10.07 13.96 4.81
CA THR A 73 -9.21 12.94 4.20
C THR A 73 -9.82 11.53 4.28
N PRO A 74 -9.38 10.55 3.47
CA PRO A 74 -8.40 10.69 2.39
C PRO A 74 -8.87 11.55 1.23
N ILE A 75 -7.93 12.33 0.65
CA ILE A 75 -8.15 13.08 -0.59
C ILE A 75 -7.94 12.09 -1.73
N ARG A 76 -8.97 11.86 -2.54
CA ARG A 76 -8.91 10.93 -3.68
C ARG A 76 -9.10 11.69 -4.98
N ILE A 77 -8.17 11.48 -5.90
CA ILE A 77 -8.21 11.99 -7.27
C ILE A 77 -8.09 10.81 -8.21
N ARG A 78 -9.00 10.73 -9.17
CA ARG A 78 -8.89 9.92 -10.38
C ARG A 78 -9.29 10.82 -11.54
N LEU A 79 -8.52 10.83 -12.60
CA LEU A 79 -8.80 11.61 -13.81
C LEU A 79 -9.35 10.64 -14.86
N ASP A 80 -10.65 10.71 -15.09
CA ASP A 80 -11.36 9.88 -16.08
C ASP A 80 -11.13 10.44 -17.50
N ASP A 81 -9.86 10.58 -17.88
CA ASP A 81 -9.37 11.06 -19.17
C ASP A 81 -8.14 10.24 -19.57
N GLU A 82 -8.23 9.53 -20.69
CA GLU A 82 -7.15 8.70 -21.23
C GLU A 82 -5.89 9.49 -21.62
N ASN A 83 -6.01 10.81 -21.81
CA ASN A 83 -4.89 11.69 -22.12
C ASN A 83 -4.24 12.30 -20.88
N ALA A 84 -4.85 12.14 -19.70
CA ALA A 84 -4.28 12.64 -18.46
C ALA A 84 -3.06 11.81 -18.02
N GLY A 85 -2.00 12.49 -17.64
CA GLY A 85 -0.80 11.85 -17.10
C GLY A 85 -0.91 11.55 -15.60
N LEU A 86 -0.14 10.56 -15.13
CA LEU A 86 -0.03 10.27 -13.69
C LEU A 86 0.39 11.51 -12.89
N SER A 87 1.29 12.33 -13.43
CA SER A 87 1.72 13.58 -12.80
C SER A 87 0.59 14.59 -12.60
N ASP A 88 -0.44 14.56 -13.46
CA ASP A 88 -1.59 15.47 -13.34
C ASP A 88 -2.50 15.07 -12.17
N ALA A 89 -2.76 13.77 -12.01
CA ALA A 89 -3.50 13.25 -10.86
C ALA A 89 -2.78 13.53 -9.54
N ARG A 90 -1.45 13.29 -9.49
CA ARG A 90 -0.63 13.55 -8.31
C ARG A 90 -0.60 15.04 -7.94
N ARG A 91 -0.41 15.91 -8.93
CA ARG A 91 -0.45 17.37 -8.71
C ARG A 91 -1.81 17.80 -8.16
N ALA A 92 -2.91 17.35 -8.77
CA ALA A 92 -4.25 17.70 -8.32
C ALA A 92 -4.55 17.21 -6.89
N ALA A 93 -4.04 16.03 -6.50
CA ALA A 93 -4.15 15.53 -5.13
C ALA A 93 -3.33 16.37 -4.14
N MET A 94 -2.08 16.68 -4.51
CA MET A 94 -1.16 17.49 -3.70
C MET A 94 -1.69 18.90 -3.49
N ASP A 95 -2.21 19.54 -4.54
CA ASP A 95 -2.80 20.89 -4.44
C ASP A 95 -3.97 20.93 -3.45
N LYS A 96 -4.81 19.89 -3.44
CA LYS A 96 -5.91 19.76 -2.46
C LYS A 96 -5.41 19.46 -1.04
N ALA A 97 -4.31 18.74 -0.89
CA ALA A 97 -3.73 18.40 0.40
C ALA A 97 -2.90 19.53 1.01
N GLN A 98 -2.44 20.49 0.19
CA GLN A 98 -1.54 21.56 0.59
C GLN A 98 -1.94 22.30 1.87
N PRO A 99 -3.25 22.64 2.12
CA PRO A 99 -3.64 23.30 3.37
C PRO A 99 -3.37 22.47 4.62
N LEU A 100 -3.51 21.13 4.54
CA LEU A 100 -3.20 20.22 5.64
C LEU A 100 -1.70 20.02 5.79
N ILE A 101 -0.99 19.83 4.67
CA ILE A 101 0.47 19.69 4.65
C ILE A 101 1.14 20.91 5.27
N ALA A 102 0.73 22.11 4.89
CA ALA A 102 1.26 23.34 5.43
C ALA A 102 0.89 23.56 6.91
N ARG A 103 -0.37 23.22 7.28
CA ARG A 103 -0.84 23.38 8.66
C ARG A 103 -0.06 22.55 9.65
N TYR A 104 0.33 21.33 9.28
CA TYR A 104 1.03 20.38 10.14
C TYR A 104 2.52 20.27 9.82
N GLU A 105 3.04 21.10 8.89
CA GLU A 105 4.45 21.14 8.47
C GLU A 105 5.01 19.78 8.06
N LEU A 106 4.14 18.94 7.43
CA LEU A 106 4.42 17.52 7.18
C LEU A 106 5.63 17.31 6.26
N GLY A 107 5.95 18.26 5.38
CA GLY A 107 7.10 18.16 4.47
C GLY A 107 8.46 18.31 5.15
N ASP A 108 8.50 18.84 6.36
CA ASP A 108 9.76 19.13 7.07
C ASP A 108 10.28 17.91 7.84
N ASN A 109 9.38 16.96 8.16
CA ASN A 109 9.69 15.77 8.94
C ASN A 109 9.34 14.48 8.18
N PRO A 110 10.09 14.11 7.13
CA PRO A 110 9.74 12.96 6.26
C PRO A 110 9.77 11.60 6.97
N GLY A 111 10.41 11.53 8.16
CA GLY A 111 10.69 10.26 8.82
C GLY A 111 11.74 9.45 8.09
N SER A 112 11.97 8.23 8.55
CA SER A 112 12.91 7.27 7.97
C SER A 112 12.18 6.02 7.51
N LEU A 113 12.28 5.67 6.22
CA LEU A 113 11.85 4.35 5.74
C LEU A 113 12.91 3.33 6.19
N VAL A 114 12.61 2.59 7.26
CA VAL A 114 13.58 1.67 7.90
C VAL A 114 13.42 0.22 7.47
N ALA A 115 12.29 -0.12 6.87
CA ALA A 115 12.05 -1.41 6.22
C ALA A 115 11.13 -1.22 5.02
N PHE A 116 11.39 -1.97 3.94
CA PHE A 116 10.52 -2.00 2.76
C PHE A 116 10.51 -3.40 2.16
N ASN A 117 9.32 -3.96 2.01
CA ASN A 117 9.07 -5.31 1.53
C ASN A 117 7.98 -5.27 0.44
N PRO A 118 8.30 -4.80 -0.77
CA PRO A 118 7.34 -4.66 -1.86
C PRO A 118 6.80 -6.01 -2.34
N VAL A 119 5.68 -5.99 -3.06
CA VAL A 119 5.04 -7.20 -3.61
C VAL A 119 5.99 -7.97 -4.53
N SER A 120 6.92 -7.26 -5.19
CA SER A 120 7.92 -7.84 -6.10
C SER A 120 9.13 -8.49 -5.40
N GLU A 121 9.26 -8.36 -4.06
CA GLU A 121 10.37 -8.97 -3.33
C GLU A 121 10.17 -10.49 -3.21
N VAL A 122 11.13 -11.25 -3.73
CA VAL A 122 11.08 -12.71 -3.81
C VAL A 122 11.85 -13.33 -2.65
N GLY A 123 11.21 -14.28 -1.94
CA GLY A 123 11.86 -15.04 -0.87
C GLY A 123 11.86 -14.37 0.49
N VAL A 124 11.17 -13.22 0.64
CA VAL A 124 10.99 -12.53 1.91
C VAL A 124 9.63 -12.88 2.52
N GLU A 125 9.59 -13.01 3.86
CA GLU A 125 8.33 -13.26 4.56
C GLU A 125 7.40 -12.05 4.43
N LYS A 126 6.21 -12.29 3.87
CA LYS A 126 5.26 -11.22 3.55
C LYS A 126 4.50 -10.66 4.75
N HIS A 127 4.53 -11.36 5.88
CA HIS A 127 3.77 -11.02 7.07
C HIS A 127 4.62 -10.62 8.27
N GLU A 128 5.94 -10.56 8.10
CA GLU A 128 6.85 -10.19 9.19
C GLU A 128 7.84 -9.13 8.72
N LEU A 129 8.11 -8.15 9.59
CA LEU A 129 9.20 -7.18 9.42
C LEU A 129 9.99 -7.12 10.72
N ARG A 130 11.32 -7.08 10.59
CA ARG A 130 12.24 -6.82 11.69
C ARG A 130 13.18 -5.70 11.26
N TYR A 131 13.24 -4.62 12.03
CA TYR A 131 13.94 -3.40 11.63
C TYR A 131 14.51 -2.68 12.85
N LEU A 132 15.43 -1.77 12.60
CA LEU A 132 15.94 -0.80 13.56
C LEU A 132 15.23 0.52 13.40
N GLU A 133 15.17 1.28 14.47
CA GLU A 133 14.53 2.58 14.54
C GLU A 133 15.15 3.61 13.58
N TYR A 134 16.47 3.50 13.36
CA TYR A 134 17.22 4.44 12.52
C TYR A 134 18.05 3.71 11.46
N PRO A 135 18.12 4.26 10.23
CA PRO A 135 19.11 3.83 9.26
C PRO A 135 20.48 4.36 9.67
N ALA A 136 21.42 3.47 10.01
CA ALA A 136 22.77 3.84 10.42
C ALA A 136 23.83 2.81 10.02
N ASP A 137 25.03 3.30 9.73
CA ASP A 137 26.23 2.53 9.53
C ASP A 137 27.40 3.15 10.33
N PRO A 138 28.01 2.42 11.29
CA PRO A 138 27.64 1.08 11.74
C PRO A 138 26.27 1.03 12.40
N ILE A 139 25.63 -0.13 12.29
CA ILE A 139 24.32 -0.39 12.90
C ILE A 139 24.38 -0.14 14.42
N PHE A 140 23.42 0.61 14.96
CA PHE A 140 23.23 0.79 16.39
C PHE A 140 21.75 0.70 16.76
N GLY A 141 21.47 0.59 18.07
CA GLY A 141 20.11 0.42 18.58
C GLY A 141 19.69 -1.04 18.66
N LYS A 142 18.46 -1.24 19.06
CA LYS A 142 17.86 -2.56 19.24
C LYS A 142 16.67 -2.71 18.31
N PRO A 143 16.39 -3.94 17.85
CA PRO A 143 15.36 -4.15 16.85
C PRO A 143 13.95 -4.11 17.40
N TYR A 144 13.03 -3.78 16.50
CA TYR A 144 11.61 -3.97 16.60
C TYR A 144 11.17 -5.02 15.59
N ALA A 145 10.14 -5.80 15.92
CA ALA A 145 9.53 -6.72 14.97
C ALA A 145 8.00 -6.62 15.00
N LEU A 146 7.43 -6.63 13.81
CA LEU A 146 6.00 -6.63 13.59
C LEU A 146 5.60 -7.92 12.88
N LYS A 147 4.44 -8.46 13.26
CA LYS A 147 3.81 -9.62 12.64
C LYS A 147 2.36 -9.32 12.28
N LEU A 148 2.00 -9.58 11.03
CA LEU A 148 0.64 -9.51 10.52
C LEU A 148 0.07 -10.93 10.47
N GLU A 149 -1.09 -11.14 11.11
CA GLU A 149 -1.84 -12.38 11.05
C GLU A 149 -3.16 -12.14 10.34
N THR A 150 -3.53 -13.03 9.42
CA THR A 150 -4.78 -12.93 8.66
C THR A 150 -5.83 -13.91 9.18
N PHE A 151 -7.11 -13.53 9.05
CA PHE A 151 -8.24 -14.39 9.41
C PHE A 151 -9.43 -14.10 8.49
N PHE A 152 -10.37 -15.05 8.44
CA PHE A 152 -11.57 -14.91 7.60
C PHE A 152 -12.59 -13.99 8.24
N ALA A 153 -13.25 -13.18 7.40
CA ALA A 153 -14.37 -12.34 7.77
C ALA A 153 -15.54 -12.54 6.79
N THR A 154 -16.76 -12.29 7.26
CA THR A 154 -17.96 -12.43 6.43
C THR A 154 -17.98 -11.38 5.33
N PRO A 155 -18.24 -11.76 4.05
CA PRO A 155 -18.42 -10.81 2.97
C PRO A 155 -19.57 -9.84 3.23
N THR A 156 -19.39 -8.59 2.84
CA THR A 156 -20.40 -7.54 2.97
C THR A 156 -20.55 -6.75 1.68
N GLY A 157 -21.70 -6.09 1.48
CA GLY A 157 -21.96 -5.26 0.32
C GLY A 157 -21.83 -6.04 -0.99
N HIS A 158 -21.12 -5.45 -1.97
CA HIS A 158 -20.93 -6.07 -3.30
C HIS A 158 -20.03 -7.31 -3.27
N CYS A 159 -19.27 -7.54 -2.19
CA CYS A 159 -18.39 -8.70 -2.10
C CYS A 159 -19.12 -10.03 -1.81
N ILE A 160 -20.40 -10.00 -1.42
CA ILE A 160 -21.18 -11.19 -1.08
C ILE A 160 -21.22 -12.21 -2.23
N ASP A 161 -21.31 -11.71 -3.47
CA ASP A 161 -21.41 -12.56 -4.65
C ASP A 161 -20.07 -12.73 -5.38
N MET A 162 -18.98 -12.15 -4.85
CA MET A 162 -17.66 -12.14 -5.50
C MET A 162 -16.64 -13.06 -4.81
N VAL A 163 -16.74 -13.24 -3.51
CA VAL A 163 -15.79 -14.04 -2.72
C VAL A 163 -16.52 -14.84 -1.63
N ASP A 164 -16.01 -16.03 -1.31
CA ASP A 164 -16.58 -16.87 -0.25
C ASP A 164 -16.33 -16.28 1.15
N ALA A 165 -15.22 -15.59 1.32
CA ALA A 165 -14.84 -14.89 2.55
C ALA A 165 -13.95 -13.69 2.22
N LEU A 166 -14.06 -12.63 3.03
CA LEU A 166 -13.05 -11.57 3.07
C LEU A 166 -11.89 -12.02 3.94
N ILE A 167 -10.70 -11.49 3.64
CA ILE A 167 -9.56 -11.63 4.53
C ILE A 167 -9.46 -10.35 5.38
N ALA A 168 -9.40 -10.52 6.70
CA ALA A 168 -9.12 -9.48 7.68
C ALA A 168 -7.73 -9.70 8.28
N PHE A 169 -7.20 -8.72 9.01
CA PHE A 169 -5.90 -8.87 9.65
C PHE A 169 -5.85 -8.31 11.06
N ARG A 170 -4.85 -8.78 11.80
CA ARG A 170 -4.34 -8.15 13.02
C ARG A 170 -2.84 -7.92 12.88
N LEU A 171 -2.37 -6.87 13.53
CA LEU A 171 -0.96 -6.51 13.61
C LEU A 171 -0.50 -6.61 15.05
N LYS A 172 0.59 -7.32 15.29
CA LYS A 172 1.22 -7.47 16.59
C LYS A 172 2.66 -6.95 16.55
N MET A 173 3.13 -6.40 17.66
CA MET A 173 4.52 -6.20 17.92
C MET A 173 5.06 -7.45 18.64
N THR A 174 6.02 -8.13 18.02
CA THR A 174 6.61 -9.37 18.51
C THR A 174 8.01 -9.18 19.11
N GLU A 175 8.65 -8.04 18.85
CA GLU A 175 9.90 -7.61 19.49
C GLU A 175 9.86 -6.09 19.67
N LYS A 176 10.23 -5.63 20.85
CA LYS A 176 10.28 -4.22 21.25
C LYS A 176 11.61 -3.93 21.90
N ASP A 177 12.39 -3.02 21.32
CA ASP A 177 13.72 -2.64 21.82
C ASP A 177 14.60 -3.88 22.13
N GLY A 178 14.61 -4.86 21.20
CA GLY A 178 15.35 -6.11 21.31
C GLY A 178 14.81 -7.12 22.32
N THR A 179 13.64 -6.86 22.91
CA THR A 179 13.01 -7.76 23.88
C THR A 179 11.77 -8.41 23.24
N PRO A 180 11.60 -9.74 23.34
CA PRO A 180 10.38 -10.39 22.88
C PRO A 180 9.12 -9.76 23.49
N ALA A 181 8.10 -9.55 22.66
CA ALA A 181 6.82 -8.94 23.01
C ALA A 181 5.66 -9.73 22.38
N ASP A 182 4.44 -9.52 22.84
CA ASP A 182 3.18 -9.98 22.23
C ASP A 182 2.12 -8.89 22.45
N GLU A 183 2.34 -7.74 21.82
CA GLU A 183 1.47 -6.58 21.96
C GLU A 183 0.56 -6.46 20.74
N LEU A 184 -0.77 -6.46 20.95
CA LEU A 184 -1.73 -6.19 19.88
C LEU A 184 -1.69 -4.70 19.53
N VAL A 185 -1.29 -4.38 18.30
CA VAL A 185 -1.24 -3.02 17.76
C VAL A 185 -2.56 -2.63 17.10
N TYR A 186 -3.08 -3.55 16.28
CA TYR A 186 -4.29 -3.31 15.49
C TYR A 186 -5.03 -4.64 15.25
N GLU A 187 -6.35 -4.61 15.20
CA GLU A 187 -7.17 -5.73 14.75
C GLU A 187 -8.45 -5.24 14.06
N ASP A 188 -8.73 -5.82 12.89
CA ASP A 188 -9.98 -5.59 12.19
C ASP A 188 -11.16 -6.14 12.99
N LYS A 189 -12.10 -5.28 13.37
CA LYS A 189 -13.42 -5.69 13.89
C LYS A 189 -14.35 -6.08 12.75
N SER A 190 -14.16 -5.49 11.59
CA SER A 190 -14.80 -5.79 10.31
C SER A 190 -13.94 -5.22 9.19
N VAL A 191 -14.01 -5.78 7.99
CA VAL A 191 -13.31 -5.25 6.82
C VAL A 191 -14.06 -4.03 6.31
N PRO A 192 -13.46 -2.82 6.31
CA PRO A 192 -14.11 -1.63 5.77
C PRO A 192 -14.37 -1.77 4.25
N ALA A 193 -15.53 -1.33 3.79
CA ALA A 193 -15.89 -1.37 2.36
C ALA A 193 -14.87 -0.64 1.45
N SER A 194 -14.16 0.36 1.99
CA SER A 194 -13.12 1.10 1.27
C SER A 194 -11.89 0.25 0.90
N ARG A 195 -11.73 -0.94 1.47
CA ARG A 195 -10.67 -1.90 1.11
C ARG A 195 -11.07 -2.84 -0.02
N GLY A 196 -12.30 -2.76 -0.54
CA GLY A 196 -12.82 -3.67 -1.54
C GLY A 196 -13.00 -5.11 -1.03
N CYS A 197 -13.00 -6.06 -1.96
CA CYS A 197 -13.11 -7.49 -1.63
C CYS A 197 -11.71 -8.04 -1.34
N THR A 198 -11.29 -7.94 -0.09
CA THR A 198 -9.94 -8.29 0.36
C THR A 198 -9.65 -9.78 0.22
N VAL A 199 -8.53 -10.10 -0.43
CA VAL A 199 -8.04 -11.48 -0.65
C VAL A 199 -6.70 -11.73 0.05
N GLY A 200 -6.10 -10.72 0.65
CA GLY A 200 -4.85 -10.85 1.40
C GLY A 200 -4.27 -9.52 1.85
N TYR A 201 -3.18 -9.63 2.60
CA TYR A 201 -2.40 -8.50 3.10
C TYR A 201 -0.92 -8.83 3.04
N ARG A 202 -0.10 -7.78 2.92
CA ARG A 202 1.35 -7.86 3.03
C ARG A 202 1.84 -6.73 3.95
N LEU A 203 2.71 -7.05 4.88
CA LEU A 203 3.42 -6.06 5.67
C LEU A 203 4.55 -5.50 4.80
N GLY A 204 4.26 -4.36 4.16
CA GLY A 204 5.06 -3.82 3.06
C GLY A 204 6.19 -2.91 3.48
N GLY A 205 6.19 -2.42 4.74
CA GLY A 205 7.28 -1.56 5.22
C GLY A 205 7.02 -0.94 6.57
N ALA A 206 7.99 -0.16 7.03
CA ALA A 206 7.88 0.66 8.23
C ALA A 206 8.59 2.00 8.04
N VAL A 207 7.93 3.08 8.46
CA VAL A 207 8.49 4.43 8.57
C VAL A 207 8.55 4.80 10.03
N THR A 208 9.67 5.35 10.48
CA THR A 208 9.87 5.79 11.88
C THR A 208 10.11 7.30 11.94
N TYR A 209 9.67 7.91 13.01
CA TYR A 209 9.97 9.30 13.32
C TYR A 209 10.18 9.49 14.82
N SER A 210 11.24 10.18 15.19
CA SER A 210 11.60 10.50 16.57
C SER A 210 11.47 12.01 16.79
N PRO A 211 10.31 12.49 17.24
CA PRO A 211 10.15 13.90 17.58
C PRO A 211 11.02 14.27 18.77
N LEU A 212 11.50 15.52 18.81
CA LEU A 212 12.34 15.99 19.90
C LEU A 212 11.55 16.09 21.22
N GLY A 213 11.94 15.29 22.20
CA GLY A 213 11.30 15.29 23.53
C GLY A 213 9.99 14.51 23.62
N GLU A 214 9.55 13.86 22.56
CA GLU A 214 8.35 13.04 22.49
C GLU A 214 8.69 11.55 22.28
N ALA A 215 7.68 10.69 22.41
CA ALA A 215 7.83 9.28 22.11
C ALA A 215 7.95 9.06 20.60
N ILE A 216 8.79 8.09 20.23
CA ILE A 216 8.92 7.66 18.83
C ILE A 216 7.59 7.17 18.27
N VAL A 217 7.38 7.40 16.98
CA VAL A 217 6.23 6.89 16.21
C VAL A 217 6.73 6.02 15.09
N HIS A 218 6.22 4.81 15.00
CA HIS A 218 6.40 3.94 13.86
C HIS A 218 5.09 3.88 13.06
N MET A 219 5.16 3.92 11.74
CA MET A 219 4.03 3.66 10.85
C MET A 219 4.27 2.33 10.15
N ALA A 220 3.47 1.32 10.48
CA ALA A 220 3.46 0.07 9.74
C ALA A 220 2.71 0.27 8.41
N LEU A 221 3.39 0.04 7.30
CA LEU A 221 2.82 0.16 5.95
C LEU A 221 2.29 -1.22 5.53
N VAL A 222 0.98 -1.32 5.37
CA VAL A 222 0.32 -2.58 4.98
C VAL A 222 -0.26 -2.44 3.58
N ASN A 223 0.14 -3.34 2.68
CA ASN A 223 -0.46 -3.45 1.37
C ASN A 223 -1.69 -4.36 1.46
N VAL A 224 -2.85 -3.80 1.14
CA VAL A 224 -4.14 -4.48 1.06
C VAL A 224 -4.30 -5.04 -0.33
N LEU A 225 -4.44 -6.35 -0.47
CA LEU A 225 -4.73 -7.00 -1.73
C LEU A 225 -6.22 -7.28 -1.82
N SER A 226 -6.85 -6.74 -2.85
CA SER A 226 -8.28 -6.95 -3.13
C SER A 226 -8.48 -7.52 -4.53
N LEU A 227 -9.62 -8.14 -4.77
CA LEU A 227 -9.99 -8.66 -6.07
C LEU A 227 -10.06 -7.50 -7.08
N GLY A 228 -9.26 -7.56 -8.14
CA GLY A 228 -9.22 -6.60 -9.26
C GLY A 228 -9.74 -7.21 -10.55
N PHE A 229 -9.54 -6.50 -11.67
CA PHE A 229 -10.08 -6.90 -12.97
C PHE A 229 -9.30 -8.06 -13.63
N GLU A 230 -7.98 -7.95 -13.73
CA GLU A 230 -7.11 -8.98 -14.32
C GLU A 230 -6.16 -9.64 -13.31
N GLY A 231 -6.24 -9.22 -12.05
CA GLY A 231 -5.41 -9.71 -10.94
C GLY A 231 -5.85 -9.09 -9.63
N ASN A 232 -5.01 -9.13 -8.62
CA ASN A 232 -5.29 -8.45 -7.36
C ASN A 232 -4.81 -7.00 -7.42
N ASP A 233 -5.67 -6.07 -7.03
CA ASP A 233 -5.27 -4.69 -6.78
C ASP A 233 -4.59 -4.56 -5.43
N GLY A 234 -3.56 -3.72 -5.35
CA GLY A 234 -2.86 -3.41 -4.11
C GLY A 234 -3.01 -1.95 -3.72
N ARG A 235 -3.51 -1.70 -2.51
CA ARG A 235 -3.65 -0.35 -1.93
C ARG A 235 -2.97 -0.30 -0.58
N TRP A 236 -2.59 0.90 -0.15
CA TRP A 236 -1.83 1.07 1.07
C TRP A 236 -2.69 1.59 2.21
N ILE A 237 -2.45 1.04 3.38
CA ILE A 237 -2.86 1.62 4.66
C ILE A 237 -1.62 1.77 5.54
N ALA A 238 -1.62 2.76 6.41
CA ALA A 238 -0.57 2.96 7.40
C ALA A 238 -1.20 2.87 8.78
N VAL A 239 -0.64 2.00 9.63
CA VAL A 239 -1.11 1.75 11.00
C VAL A 239 -0.08 2.34 11.96
N PRO A 240 -0.47 3.28 12.84
CA PRO A 240 0.44 3.82 13.84
C PRO A 240 0.80 2.77 14.89
N VAL A 241 2.07 2.68 15.19
CA VAL A 241 2.66 1.84 16.24
C VAL A 241 3.41 2.76 17.19
N ARG A 242 3.00 2.78 18.45
CA ARG A 242 3.63 3.58 19.50
C ARG A 242 4.26 2.62 20.52
N PRO A 243 5.54 2.26 20.32
CA PRO A 243 6.23 1.29 21.14
C PRO A 243 6.54 1.77 22.57
#